data_ccabba80d4a55f5395bbbd28951e4bb4
#
_entry.id   ccabba80d4a55f5395bbbd28951e4bb4
#
_cell.length_a   1.000
_cell.length_b   1.000
_cell.length_c   1.000
_cell.angle_alpha   90.00
_cell.angle_beta   90.00
_cell.angle_gamma   90.00
#
_symmetry.space_group_name_H-M   'P 1'
#
loop_
_entity.id
_entity.type
_entity.pdbx_description
1 polymer ?
#
loop_
_entity_poly.entity_id
_entity_poly.type
_entity_poly.pdbx_seq_one_letter_code
_entity_poly.pdbx_strand_id
1 'polypeptide(L)'
;LLFVLANPDLLATFSQRVAELFDTLREWLIRFSPEPLEVVFWLAVLWLGVGLLRPRLDRPLLAEIVGDPRRSASGQQPLRAALYPAFRNMLVVVLVLFAVYLVFEFKTLWFRVFPKGFHYSGYAHEGAAWLTVALALATAVLSLVFRGDVLHDERLPRLKRLAWLWSLENMLLAIAVYHRLFIYIGFNGMTRMRIVGLYGMSAVVVGFLLVLRKIARHHDFVWLIRRHLWTVAIAVYLLAVTPVDMIVVRYDVRRILSGDPAPCVQLSVHPIRSEGVLLLLPLTECRNTTIREGIRAMLAQRHEEAEHSALLRQQQGWTTYQIADQLLLDQLRAASGRWAEYADRTKRRDALQQFHAYAYQWY
;
A
#
# COMPACT_ATOMS: atom_id res chain seq x y z
N LEU A 1 19.43 1.75 4.04
CA LEU A 1 18.88 2.52 2.92
C LEU A 1 17.35 2.65 3.04
N LEU A 2 16.58 1.54 3.12
CA LEU A 2 15.11 1.57 3.22
C LEU A 2 14.60 2.43 4.38
N PHE A 3 15.22 2.35 5.54
CA PHE A 3 14.84 3.16 6.70
C PHE A 3 15.16 4.65 6.54
N VAL A 4 16.23 4.97 5.81
CA VAL A 4 16.57 6.34 5.49
C VAL A 4 15.57 6.94 4.49
N LEU A 5 15.18 6.15 3.47
CA LEU A 5 14.14 6.54 2.51
C LEU A 5 12.75 6.65 3.15
N ALA A 6 12.48 5.85 4.18
CA ALA A 6 11.23 5.92 4.94
C ALA A 6 11.13 7.12 5.87
N ASN A 7 12.25 7.74 6.22
CA ASN A 7 12.27 8.83 7.18
C ASN A 7 13.29 9.92 6.76
N PRO A 8 12.88 10.92 5.96
CA PRO A 8 13.75 11.99 5.48
C PRO A 8 14.46 12.77 6.57
N ASP A 9 13.90 12.83 7.79
CA ASP A 9 14.51 13.52 8.93
C ASP A 9 15.77 12.81 9.46
N LEU A 10 15.88 11.50 9.22
CA LEU A 10 17.12 10.77 9.49
C LEU A 10 18.28 11.29 8.62
N LEU A 11 18.00 11.73 7.41
CA LEU A 11 18.99 12.36 6.53
C LEU A 11 19.49 13.69 7.08
N ALA A 12 18.60 14.50 7.65
CA ALA A 12 18.97 15.79 8.25
C ALA A 12 19.82 15.66 9.50
N THR A 13 19.79 14.50 10.16
CA THR A 13 20.56 14.24 11.40
C THR A 13 22.03 13.82 11.09
N PHE A 14 22.31 13.40 9.86
CA PHE A 14 23.66 13.06 9.40
C PHE A 14 24.39 14.32 8.92
N SER A 15 25.72 14.30 8.97
CA SER A 15 26.53 15.41 8.45
C SER A 15 26.20 15.68 6.97
N GLN A 16 26.31 16.94 6.56
CA GLN A 16 25.96 17.40 5.21
C GLN A 16 26.57 16.55 4.09
N ARG A 17 27.79 16.02 4.28
CA ARG A 17 28.45 15.12 3.31
C ARG A 17 27.77 13.76 3.18
N VAL A 18 27.20 13.24 4.26
CA VAL A 18 26.47 11.97 4.24
C VAL A 18 25.11 12.18 3.59
N ALA A 19 24.46 13.30 3.84
CA ALA A 19 23.23 13.68 3.17
C ALA A 19 23.41 13.79 1.64
N GLU A 20 24.46 14.47 1.18
CA GLU A 20 24.80 14.59 -0.26
C GLU A 20 25.08 13.21 -0.91
N LEU A 21 25.76 12.32 -0.19
CA LEU A 21 25.99 10.95 -0.68
C LEU A 21 24.66 10.17 -0.81
N PHE A 22 23.77 10.30 0.18
CA PHE A 22 22.47 9.65 0.16
C PHE A 22 21.53 10.24 -0.88
N ASP A 23 21.56 11.54 -1.11
CA ASP A 23 20.81 12.20 -2.18
C ASP A 23 21.30 11.75 -3.56
N THR A 24 22.60 11.67 -3.77
CA THR A 24 23.18 11.14 -5.00
C THR A 24 22.81 9.67 -5.22
N LEU A 25 22.84 8.85 -4.17
CA LEU A 25 22.44 7.44 -4.21
C LEU A 25 20.92 7.29 -4.44
N ARG A 26 20.12 8.17 -3.84
CA ARG A 26 18.67 8.24 -4.04
C ARG A 26 18.31 8.60 -5.48
N GLU A 27 18.94 9.64 -6.03
CA GLU A 27 18.74 10.05 -7.43
C GLU A 27 19.16 8.93 -8.39
N TRP A 28 20.29 8.26 -8.11
CA TRP A 28 20.75 7.11 -8.90
C TRP A 28 19.76 5.94 -8.81
N LEU A 29 19.26 5.60 -7.61
CA LEU A 29 18.27 4.54 -7.39
C LEU A 29 16.91 4.86 -8.04
N ILE A 30 16.46 6.12 -7.97
CA ILE A 30 15.22 6.55 -8.63
C ILE A 30 15.39 6.53 -10.15
N ARG A 31 16.55 6.92 -10.65
CA ARG A 31 16.86 6.94 -12.09
C ARG A 31 17.00 5.54 -12.70
N PHE A 32 17.42 4.54 -11.90
CA PHE A 32 17.55 3.14 -12.28
C PHE A 32 16.45 2.24 -11.67
N SER A 33 15.52 2.82 -10.89
CA SER A 33 14.38 2.07 -10.37
C SER A 33 13.37 1.91 -11.51
N PRO A 34 13.17 0.68 -12.00
CA PRO A 34 12.12 0.44 -12.97
C PRO A 34 10.78 0.80 -12.35
N GLU A 35 9.85 1.31 -13.14
CA GLU A 35 8.48 1.55 -12.67
C GLU A 35 7.90 0.29 -12.02
N PRO A 36 7.07 0.40 -10.97
CA PRO A 36 6.51 -0.78 -10.29
C PRO A 36 5.83 -1.77 -11.24
N LEU A 37 5.22 -1.29 -12.31
CA LEU A 37 4.64 -2.09 -13.39
C LEU A 37 5.72 -2.85 -14.19
N GLU A 38 6.88 -2.25 -14.40
CA GLU A 38 8.01 -2.82 -15.09
C GLU A 38 8.66 -3.95 -14.27
N VAL A 39 8.77 -3.78 -12.95
CA VAL A 39 9.21 -4.84 -12.03
C VAL A 39 8.25 -6.02 -12.06
N VAL A 40 6.95 -5.79 -12.01
CA VAL A 40 5.93 -6.84 -12.09
C VAL A 40 5.99 -7.54 -13.45
N PHE A 41 6.17 -6.79 -14.53
CA PHE A 41 6.34 -7.34 -15.89
C PHE A 41 7.58 -8.24 -15.97
N TRP A 42 8.75 -7.75 -15.50
CA TRP A 42 9.99 -8.55 -15.53
C TRP A 42 9.93 -9.77 -14.62
N LEU A 43 9.27 -9.67 -13.45
CA LEU A 43 9.02 -10.83 -12.59
C LEU A 43 8.10 -11.86 -13.27
N ALA A 44 7.07 -11.41 -13.97
CA ALA A 44 6.19 -12.30 -14.75
C ALA A 44 6.94 -12.96 -15.91
N VAL A 45 7.77 -12.20 -16.64
CA VAL A 45 8.62 -12.73 -17.72
C VAL A 45 9.64 -13.73 -17.19
N LEU A 46 10.31 -13.43 -16.08
CA LEU A 46 11.22 -14.34 -15.39
C LEU A 46 10.51 -15.63 -14.94
N TRP A 47 9.32 -15.50 -14.36
CA TRP A 47 8.51 -16.62 -13.91
C TRP A 47 8.06 -17.52 -15.08
N LEU A 48 7.61 -16.91 -16.18
CA LEU A 48 7.28 -17.60 -17.43
C LEU A 48 8.53 -18.25 -18.06
N GLY A 49 9.66 -17.52 -18.09
CA GLY A 49 10.92 -18.02 -18.61
C GLY A 49 11.44 -19.23 -17.84
N VAL A 50 11.44 -19.14 -16.50
CA VAL A 50 11.79 -20.27 -15.62
C VAL A 50 10.80 -21.42 -15.77
N GLY A 51 9.50 -21.12 -15.94
CA GLY A 51 8.47 -22.14 -16.19
C GLY A 51 8.66 -22.88 -17.51
N LEU A 52 9.01 -22.17 -18.58
CA LEU A 52 9.29 -22.73 -19.91
C LEU A 52 10.62 -23.50 -19.98
N LEU A 53 11.62 -23.07 -19.22
CA LEU A 53 12.93 -23.73 -19.13
C LEU A 53 12.95 -24.93 -18.17
N ARG A 54 11.89 -25.11 -17.38
CA ARG A 54 11.75 -26.14 -16.35
C ARG A 54 11.97 -27.60 -16.82
N PRO A 55 11.65 -28.00 -18.07
CA PRO A 55 11.96 -29.36 -18.55
C PRO A 55 13.46 -29.65 -18.75
N ARG A 56 14.31 -28.58 -18.77
CA ARG A 56 15.75 -28.73 -19.02
C ARG A 56 16.61 -28.44 -17.77
N LEU A 57 16.03 -27.91 -16.70
CA LEU A 57 16.71 -27.78 -15.40
C LEU A 57 16.56 -29.12 -14.69
N ASP A 58 17.57 -29.95 -14.82
CA ASP A 58 17.67 -31.21 -14.08
C ASP A 58 17.39 -30.97 -12.60
N ARG A 59 16.62 -31.88 -12.01
CA ARG A 59 16.10 -31.89 -10.63
C ARG A 59 17.04 -31.50 -9.49
N PRO A 60 18.38 -31.34 -9.60
CA PRO A 60 19.25 -31.07 -8.45
C PRO A 60 19.02 -29.69 -7.81
N LEU A 61 18.75 -28.63 -8.59
CA LEU A 61 18.58 -27.30 -8.02
C LEU A 61 17.27 -27.13 -7.22
N LEU A 62 16.19 -27.77 -7.67
CA LEU A 62 14.92 -27.78 -6.93
C LEU A 62 14.92 -28.74 -5.75
N ALA A 63 15.62 -29.88 -5.87
CA ALA A 63 15.81 -30.81 -4.77
C ALA A 63 16.65 -30.19 -3.64
N GLU A 64 17.64 -29.35 -3.99
CA GLU A 64 18.44 -28.59 -3.03
C GLU A 64 17.63 -27.45 -2.39
N ILE A 65 16.70 -26.86 -3.16
CA ILE A 65 15.75 -25.85 -2.69
C ILE A 65 14.61 -26.46 -1.84
N VAL A 66 14.11 -27.63 -2.17
CA VAL A 66 12.98 -28.31 -1.48
C VAL A 66 13.48 -29.22 -0.33
N GLY A 67 14.80 -29.49 -0.24
CA GLY A 67 15.39 -30.32 0.82
C GLY A 67 14.90 -31.78 0.72
N ASP A 68 15.54 -32.61 -0.13
CA ASP A 68 15.27 -34.04 -0.16
C ASP A 68 15.81 -34.69 1.13
N PRO A 69 14.97 -35.26 2.00
CA PRO A 69 15.40 -35.84 3.25
C PRO A 69 16.33 -37.05 3.11
N ARG A 70 16.44 -37.63 1.91
CA ARG A 70 17.29 -38.81 1.63
C ARG A 70 18.76 -38.50 1.37
N ARG A 71 19.15 -37.22 1.15
CA ARG A 71 20.55 -36.82 0.94
C ARG A 71 21.29 -36.40 2.23
N SER A 72 20.61 -36.33 3.36
CA SER A 72 21.20 -35.91 4.65
C SER A 72 22.18 -36.93 5.27
N ALA A 73 22.36 -38.09 4.66
CA ALA A 73 23.18 -39.16 5.25
C ALA A 73 24.66 -39.16 4.84
N SER A 74 25.12 -38.30 3.92
CA SER A 74 26.52 -38.33 3.48
C SER A 74 27.23 -36.97 3.67
N GLY A 75 28.00 -36.84 4.74
CA GLY A 75 29.30 -36.13 4.78
C GLY A 75 29.34 -34.61 4.71
N GLN A 76 28.24 -33.83 4.73
CA GLN A 76 28.25 -32.36 4.58
C GLN A 76 28.19 -31.57 5.90
N GLN A 77 28.54 -32.17 7.03
CA GLN A 77 28.54 -31.50 8.33
C GLN A 77 29.43 -30.24 8.47
N PRO A 78 30.61 -30.09 7.84
CA PRO A 78 31.49 -28.94 8.11
C PRO A 78 30.98 -27.61 7.50
N LEU A 79 30.28 -27.65 6.36
CA LEU A 79 29.77 -26.40 5.73
C LEU A 79 28.63 -25.79 6.53
N ARG A 80 27.83 -26.59 7.20
CA ARG A 80 26.63 -26.21 7.94
C ARG A 80 26.95 -25.51 9.27
N ALA A 81 27.99 -25.97 9.98
CA ALA A 81 28.48 -25.31 11.18
C ALA A 81 29.02 -23.90 10.91
N ALA A 82 29.50 -23.62 9.69
CA ALA A 82 30.03 -22.34 9.27
C ALA A 82 28.90 -21.27 9.02
N LEU A 83 27.70 -21.67 8.65
CA LEU A 83 26.59 -20.74 8.35
C LEU A 83 25.90 -20.16 9.61
N TYR A 84 25.94 -20.90 10.73
CA TYR A 84 25.35 -20.44 11.99
C TYR A 84 25.87 -19.08 12.48
N PRO A 85 27.22 -18.84 12.54
CA PRO A 85 27.71 -17.52 12.93
C PRO A 85 27.28 -16.40 11.97
N ALA A 86 27.22 -16.68 10.67
CA ALA A 86 26.77 -15.72 9.67
C ALA A 86 25.30 -15.33 9.89
N PHE A 87 24.40 -16.29 10.07
CA PHE A 87 22.99 -16.02 10.35
C PHE A 87 22.78 -15.33 11.70
N ARG A 88 23.50 -15.73 12.73
CA ARG A 88 23.46 -15.05 14.04
C ARG A 88 23.87 -13.59 13.91
N ASN A 89 25.03 -13.32 13.29
CA ASN A 89 25.56 -11.97 13.15
C ASN A 89 24.63 -11.11 12.29
N MET A 90 24.08 -11.65 11.19
CA MET A 90 23.10 -10.99 10.37
C MET A 90 21.84 -10.62 11.19
N LEU A 91 21.26 -11.56 11.95
CA LEU A 91 20.09 -11.27 12.78
C LEU A 91 20.37 -10.22 13.85
N VAL A 92 21.57 -10.24 14.48
CA VAL A 92 21.95 -9.22 15.47
C VAL A 92 22.07 -7.85 14.82
N VAL A 93 22.72 -7.74 13.66
CA VAL A 93 22.88 -6.46 12.95
C VAL A 93 21.51 -5.91 12.54
N VAL A 94 20.65 -6.75 11.98
CA VAL A 94 19.31 -6.32 11.54
C VAL A 94 18.46 -5.92 12.76
N LEU A 95 18.52 -6.65 13.86
CA LEU A 95 17.82 -6.33 15.10
C LEU A 95 18.26 -4.97 15.64
N VAL A 96 19.56 -4.71 15.75
CA VAL A 96 20.07 -3.40 16.21
C VAL A 96 19.61 -2.28 15.25
N LEU A 97 19.66 -2.50 13.93
CA LEU A 97 19.22 -1.53 12.93
C LEU A 97 17.73 -1.19 13.08
N PHE A 98 16.89 -2.23 13.25
CA PHE A 98 15.45 -2.06 13.44
C PHE A 98 15.12 -1.38 14.77
N ALA A 99 15.81 -1.73 15.87
CA ALA A 99 15.65 -1.08 17.15
C ALA A 99 15.94 0.43 17.08
N VAL A 100 17.08 0.80 16.47
CA VAL A 100 17.45 2.21 16.25
C VAL A 100 16.38 2.92 15.42
N TYR A 101 15.93 2.31 14.34
CA TYR A 101 14.88 2.89 13.49
C TYR A 101 13.56 3.06 14.26
N LEU A 102 13.13 2.05 15.02
CA LEU A 102 11.89 2.13 15.82
C LEU A 102 11.93 3.25 16.85
N VAL A 103 13.09 3.50 17.49
CA VAL A 103 13.24 4.65 18.41
C VAL A 103 12.98 5.97 17.69
N PHE A 104 13.51 6.14 16.48
CA PHE A 104 13.25 7.30 15.63
C PHE A 104 11.78 7.40 15.25
N GLU A 105 11.20 6.32 14.79
CA GLU A 105 9.80 6.25 14.38
C GLU A 105 8.85 6.60 15.53
N PHE A 106 9.10 6.03 16.71
CA PHE A 106 8.33 6.38 17.91
C PHE A 106 8.45 7.85 18.27
N LYS A 107 9.66 8.41 18.24
CA LYS A 107 9.89 9.83 18.55
C LYS A 107 9.12 10.74 17.58
N THR A 108 9.14 10.43 16.29
CA THR A 108 8.56 11.31 15.26
C THR A 108 7.04 11.16 15.19
N LEU A 109 6.52 9.92 15.15
CA LEU A 109 5.09 9.67 14.93
C LEU A 109 4.23 9.71 16.19
N TRP A 110 4.71 9.17 17.30
CA TRP A 110 3.91 9.05 18.51
C TRP A 110 3.92 10.37 19.31
N PHE A 111 5.05 11.07 19.33
CA PHE A 111 5.16 12.36 19.99
C PHE A 111 4.84 13.55 19.09
N ARG A 112 4.58 13.32 17.79
CA ARG A 112 4.23 14.33 16.79
C ARG A 112 5.22 15.51 16.74
N VAL A 113 6.50 15.23 16.93
CA VAL A 113 7.57 16.21 16.84
C VAL A 113 8.00 16.30 15.37
N PHE A 114 7.42 17.25 14.63
CA PHE A 114 7.75 17.46 13.22
C PHE A 114 8.61 18.71 13.05
N PRO A 115 9.62 18.67 12.16
CA PRO A 115 10.41 19.85 11.80
C PRO A 115 9.55 20.93 11.14
N LYS A 116 9.97 22.19 11.27
CA LYS A 116 9.33 23.31 10.55
C LYS A 116 9.47 23.11 9.04
N GLY A 117 8.36 23.25 8.30
CA GLY A 117 8.34 23.06 6.84
C GLY A 117 8.13 21.61 6.38
N PHE A 118 7.70 20.73 7.24
CA PHE A 118 7.48 19.31 6.96
C PHE A 118 6.28 19.08 6.03
N HIS A 119 6.53 18.47 4.87
CA HIS A 119 5.48 18.09 3.92
C HIS A 119 4.92 16.72 4.26
N TYR A 120 3.77 16.72 4.93
CA TYR A 120 3.11 15.51 5.45
C TYR A 120 2.77 14.47 4.38
N SER A 121 2.38 14.91 3.19
CA SER A 121 1.88 14.00 2.16
C SER A 121 2.98 13.09 1.59
N GLY A 122 4.13 13.63 1.23
CA GLY A 122 5.27 12.87 0.72
C GLY A 122 5.83 11.91 1.75
N TYR A 123 6.06 12.39 2.98
CA TYR A 123 6.58 11.58 4.08
C TYR A 123 5.68 10.37 4.41
N ALA A 124 4.38 10.57 4.49
CA ALA A 124 3.46 9.51 4.86
C ALA A 124 3.33 8.46 3.75
N HIS A 125 3.28 8.89 2.49
CA HIS A 125 3.08 7.99 1.35
C HIS A 125 4.36 7.18 1.05
N GLU A 126 5.47 7.85 0.85
CA GLU A 126 6.76 7.21 0.55
C GLU A 126 7.25 6.37 1.73
N GLY A 127 7.15 6.91 2.94
CA GLY A 127 7.54 6.21 4.14
C GLY A 127 6.76 4.92 4.38
N ALA A 128 5.43 4.92 4.20
CA ALA A 128 4.61 3.72 4.34
C ALA A 128 4.97 2.65 3.29
N ALA A 129 5.23 3.06 2.04
CA ALA A 129 5.65 2.15 0.99
C ALA A 129 6.98 1.47 1.31
N TRP A 130 8.02 2.25 1.66
CA TRP A 130 9.34 1.72 1.99
C TRP A 130 9.35 0.83 3.23
N LEU A 131 8.57 1.17 4.27
CA LEU A 131 8.43 0.32 5.45
C LEU A 131 7.70 -0.99 5.15
N THR A 132 6.72 -0.96 4.24
CA THR A 132 6.06 -2.18 3.77
C THR A 132 7.05 -3.09 3.01
N VAL A 133 7.92 -2.51 2.17
CA VAL A 133 9.01 -3.24 1.51
C VAL A 133 9.99 -3.81 2.54
N ALA A 134 10.35 -3.03 3.58
CA ALA A 134 11.22 -3.51 4.66
C ALA A 134 10.61 -4.72 5.38
N LEU A 135 9.30 -4.69 5.69
CA LEU A 135 8.58 -5.81 6.30
C LEU A 135 8.52 -7.04 5.37
N ALA A 136 8.33 -6.83 4.06
CA ALA A 136 8.37 -7.91 3.07
C ALA A 136 9.76 -8.55 2.98
N LEU A 137 10.84 -7.74 2.99
CA LEU A 137 12.21 -8.23 3.04
C LEU A 137 12.51 -8.98 4.34
N ALA A 138 12.05 -8.49 5.49
CA ALA A 138 12.16 -9.20 6.77
C ALA A 138 11.48 -10.57 6.70
N THR A 139 10.31 -10.64 6.08
CA THR A 139 9.59 -11.89 5.82
C THR A 139 10.42 -12.86 4.98
N ALA A 140 11.03 -12.37 3.90
CA ALA A 140 11.91 -13.17 3.03
C ALA A 140 13.16 -13.66 3.77
N VAL A 141 13.84 -12.79 4.52
CA VAL A 141 15.05 -13.13 5.30
C VAL A 141 14.73 -14.22 6.34
N LEU A 142 13.67 -14.05 7.14
CA LEU A 142 13.25 -15.09 8.10
C LEU A 142 12.93 -16.41 7.42
N SER A 143 12.26 -16.36 6.26
CA SER A 143 11.92 -17.56 5.50
C SER A 143 13.16 -18.28 4.97
N LEU A 144 14.22 -17.55 4.59
CA LEU A 144 15.48 -18.10 4.10
C LEU A 144 16.35 -18.64 5.23
N VAL A 145 16.48 -17.91 6.34
CA VAL A 145 17.30 -18.32 7.51
C VAL A 145 16.77 -19.62 8.12
N PHE A 146 15.45 -19.70 8.30
CA PHE A 146 14.80 -20.89 8.90
C PHE A 146 14.37 -21.88 7.82
N ARG A 147 15.36 -22.39 7.05
CA ARG A 147 15.15 -23.35 5.97
C ARG A 147 16.10 -24.54 6.11
N GLY A 148 15.60 -25.73 5.71
CA GLY A 148 16.40 -26.95 5.63
C GLY A 148 17.05 -27.31 6.97
N ASP A 149 18.34 -27.61 6.91
CA ASP A 149 19.11 -28.22 8.01
C ASP A 149 19.41 -27.31 9.21
N VAL A 150 19.26 -25.98 9.05
CA VAL A 150 19.38 -25.04 10.18
C VAL A 150 18.35 -25.33 11.28
N LEU A 151 17.23 -25.95 10.90
CA LEU A 151 16.18 -26.37 11.85
C LEU A 151 16.61 -27.56 12.74
N HIS A 152 17.69 -28.26 12.41
CA HIS A 152 18.21 -29.45 13.14
C HIS A 152 19.53 -29.16 13.91
N ASP A 153 20.00 -27.89 13.94
CA ASP A 153 21.20 -27.50 14.68
C ASP A 153 20.89 -27.41 16.19
N GLU A 154 21.78 -27.96 17.04
CA GLU A 154 21.66 -27.87 18.51
C GLU A 154 21.63 -26.44 19.04
N ARG A 155 22.16 -25.48 18.29
CA ARG A 155 22.19 -24.04 18.62
C ARG A 155 20.93 -23.29 18.16
N LEU A 156 20.01 -23.97 17.50
CA LEU A 156 18.74 -23.42 17.02
C LEU A 156 17.95 -22.60 18.05
N PRO A 157 17.88 -22.97 19.36
CA PRO A 157 17.14 -22.20 20.36
C PRO A 157 17.61 -20.74 20.49
N ARG A 158 18.92 -20.49 20.36
CA ARG A 158 19.46 -19.11 20.41
C ARG A 158 19.08 -18.32 19.17
N LEU A 159 19.15 -18.93 17.99
CA LEU A 159 18.76 -18.30 16.73
C LEU A 159 17.26 -18.01 16.72
N LYS A 160 16.44 -18.92 17.22
CA LYS A 160 14.99 -18.71 17.39
C LYS A 160 14.69 -17.53 18.33
N ARG A 161 15.41 -17.35 19.44
CA ARG A 161 15.22 -16.20 20.33
C ARG A 161 15.47 -14.87 19.61
N LEU A 162 16.57 -14.78 18.86
CA LEU A 162 16.88 -13.58 18.06
C LEU A 162 15.79 -13.34 16.99
N ALA A 163 15.33 -14.37 16.32
CA ALA A 163 14.28 -14.28 15.33
C ALA A 163 12.94 -13.83 15.96
N TRP A 164 12.58 -14.32 17.14
CA TRP A 164 11.40 -13.88 17.85
C TRP A 164 11.48 -12.42 18.29
N LEU A 165 12.65 -11.99 18.81
CA LEU A 165 12.87 -10.60 19.18
C LEU A 165 12.75 -9.68 17.95
N TRP A 166 13.39 -10.05 16.85
CA TRP A 166 13.27 -9.31 15.59
C TRP A 166 11.84 -9.36 15.03
N SER A 167 11.11 -10.44 15.25
CA SER A 167 9.70 -10.55 14.85
C SER A 167 8.81 -9.58 15.64
N LEU A 168 9.11 -9.37 16.91
CA LEU A 168 8.43 -8.35 17.72
C LEU A 168 8.67 -6.94 17.15
N GLU A 169 9.91 -6.60 16.79
CA GLU A 169 10.24 -5.32 16.17
C GLU A 169 9.50 -5.14 14.83
N ASN A 170 9.43 -6.18 14.02
CA ASN A 170 8.66 -6.13 12.76
C ASN A 170 7.14 -5.95 12.99
N MET A 171 6.60 -6.49 14.08
CA MET A 171 5.20 -6.26 14.45
C MET A 171 4.97 -4.81 14.89
N LEU A 172 5.89 -4.24 15.67
CA LEU A 172 5.86 -2.81 16.03
C LEU A 172 6.00 -1.93 14.78
N LEU A 173 6.86 -2.30 13.84
CA LEU A 173 7.00 -1.63 12.57
C LEU A 173 5.69 -1.67 11.76
N ALA A 174 5.03 -2.82 11.69
CA ALA A 174 3.73 -2.94 11.03
C ALA A 174 2.68 -2.00 11.65
N ILE A 175 2.64 -1.92 12.99
CA ILE A 175 1.74 -0.98 13.70
C ILE A 175 2.08 0.47 13.32
N ALA A 176 3.37 0.83 13.27
CA ALA A 176 3.80 2.18 12.88
C ALA A 176 3.38 2.53 11.45
N VAL A 177 3.46 1.56 10.51
CA VAL A 177 3.01 1.76 9.11
C VAL A 177 1.52 2.04 9.04
N TYR A 178 0.69 1.26 9.75
CA TYR A 178 -0.76 1.54 9.81
C TYR A 178 -1.06 2.88 10.45
N HIS A 179 -0.38 3.19 11.56
CA HIS A 179 -0.55 4.46 12.25
C HIS A 179 -0.22 5.65 11.34
N ARG A 180 0.87 5.58 10.59
CA ARG A 180 1.25 6.55 9.56
C ARG A 180 0.14 6.75 8.53
N LEU A 181 -0.39 5.67 7.99
CA LEU A 181 -1.48 5.76 7.02
C LEU A 181 -2.74 6.38 7.61
N PHE A 182 -3.10 6.03 8.86
CA PHE A 182 -4.27 6.61 9.52
C PHE A 182 -4.09 8.11 9.84
N ILE A 183 -2.88 8.54 10.22
CA ILE A 183 -2.57 9.98 10.35
C ILE A 183 -2.78 10.67 9.01
N TYR A 184 -2.29 10.08 7.92
CA TYR A 184 -2.42 10.64 6.59
C TYR A 184 -3.87 10.68 6.10
N ILE A 185 -4.66 9.64 6.36
CA ILE A 185 -6.10 9.64 6.11
C ILE A 185 -6.79 10.74 6.94
N GLY A 186 -6.37 10.89 8.20
CA GLY A 186 -6.85 11.95 9.09
C GLY A 186 -6.49 13.36 8.64
N PHE A 187 -5.44 13.54 7.86
CA PHE A 187 -5.01 14.87 7.42
C PHE A 187 -5.87 15.40 6.25
N ASN A 188 -5.96 14.69 5.14
CA ASN A 188 -6.66 15.18 3.94
C ASN A 188 -7.67 14.18 3.32
N GLY A 189 -8.20 13.25 4.10
CA GLY A 189 -9.28 12.36 3.68
C GLY A 189 -8.84 10.97 3.23
N MET A 190 -9.76 10.22 2.62
CA MET A 190 -9.54 8.88 2.10
C MET A 190 -9.34 8.92 0.58
N THR A 191 -8.54 8.00 0.03
CA THR A 191 -8.38 7.82 -1.42
C THR A 191 -8.41 6.34 -1.80
N ARG A 192 -8.64 6.06 -3.09
CA ARG A 192 -8.52 4.69 -3.63
C ARG A 192 -7.16 4.07 -3.33
N MET A 193 -6.08 4.83 -3.54
CA MET A 193 -4.72 4.36 -3.31
C MET A 193 -4.46 4.01 -1.84
N ARG A 194 -5.08 4.73 -0.88
CA ARG A 194 -4.99 4.42 0.54
C ARG A 194 -5.71 3.12 0.90
N ILE A 195 -6.83 2.82 0.25
CA ILE A 195 -7.51 1.51 0.40
C ILE A 195 -6.64 0.40 -0.19
N VAL A 196 -6.10 0.58 -1.39
CA VAL A 196 -5.17 -0.39 -2.00
C VAL A 196 -3.96 -0.61 -1.08
N GLY A 197 -3.39 0.48 -0.52
CA GLY A 197 -2.32 0.42 0.46
C GLY A 197 -2.68 -0.39 1.71
N LEU A 198 -3.89 -0.19 2.26
CA LEU A 198 -4.39 -0.99 3.40
C LEU A 198 -4.44 -2.48 3.08
N TYR A 199 -4.97 -2.87 1.91
CA TYR A 199 -4.99 -4.27 1.49
C TYR A 199 -3.58 -4.84 1.29
N GLY A 200 -2.69 -4.08 0.63
CA GLY A 200 -1.30 -4.49 0.40
C GLY A 200 -0.53 -4.68 1.71
N MET A 201 -0.59 -3.72 2.63
CA MET A 201 0.04 -3.83 3.94
C MET A 201 -0.53 -5.00 4.74
N SER A 202 -1.85 -5.20 4.71
CA SER A 202 -2.49 -6.32 5.40
C SER A 202 -2.03 -7.66 4.84
N ALA A 203 -1.88 -7.78 3.52
CA ALA A 203 -1.36 -8.99 2.89
C ALA A 203 0.10 -9.27 3.31
N VAL A 204 0.94 -8.23 3.41
CA VAL A 204 2.33 -8.37 3.89
C VAL A 204 2.36 -8.80 5.36
N VAL A 205 1.54 -8.21 6.23
CA VAL A 205 1.43 -8.59 7.64
C VAL A 205 0.98 -10.04 7.78
N VAL A 206 -0.05 -10.46 7.04
CA VAL A 206 -0.50 -11.86 7.03
C VAL A 206 0.63 -12.78 6.54
N GLY A 207 1.34 -12.39 5.49
CA GLY A 207 2.51 -13.12 5.00
C GLY A 207 3.58 -13.29 6.08
N PHE A 208 3.88 -12.22 6.81
CA PHE A 208 4.81 -12.26 7.94
C PHE A 208 4.33 -13.24 9.05
N LEU A 209 3.07 -13.17 9.44
CA LEU A 209 2.49 -14.11 10.42
C LEU A 209 2.54 -15.57 9.96
N LEU A 210 2.39 -15.83 8.66
CA LEU A 210 2.56 -17.17 8.08
C LEU A 210 4.01 -17.67 8.22
N VAL A 211 5.01 -16.80 8.07
CA VAL A 211 6.42 -17.16 8.31
C VAL A 211 6.64 -17.51 9.78
N LEU A 212 6.11 -16.71 10.71
CA LEU A 212 6.19 -17.03 12.15
C LEU A 212 5.54 -18.38 12.46
N ARG A 213 4.37 -18.65 11.88
CA ARG A 213 3.68 -19.94 12.03
C ARG A 213 4.51 -21.09 11.46
N LYS A 214 5.18 -20.89 10.30
CA LYS A 214 6.10 -21.87 9.72
C LYS A 214 7.23 -22.19 10.70
N ILE A 215 7.87 -21.18 11.28
CA ILE A 215 8.98 -21.36 12.23
C ILE A 215 8.50 -22.07 13.51
N ALA A 216 7.34 -21.70 14.03
CA ALA A 216 6.79 -22.27 15.25
C ALA A 216 6.36 -23.74 15.08
N ARG A 217 5.80 -24.08 13.93
CA ARG A 217 5.21 -25.41 13.66
C ARG A 217 6.06 -26.30 12.73
N HIS A 218 7.26 -25.86 12.37
CA HIS A 218 8.18 -26.58 11.47
C HIS A 218 7.56 -26.98 10.11
N HIS A 219 6.69 -26.11 9.55
CA HIS A 219 6.15 -26.36 8.22
C HIS A 219 7.23 -26.23 7.14
N ASP A 220 7.03 -26.91 6.01
CA ASP A 220 7.91 -26.87 4.87
C ASP A 220 7.81 -25.56 4.07
N PHE A 221 8.73 -25.35 3.12
CA PHE A 221 8.75 -24.16 2.30
C PHE A 221 7.60 -24.13 1.28
N VAL A 222 7.19 -25.28 0.77
CA VAL A 222 6.08 -25.40 -0.19
C VAL A 222 4.76 -25.00 0.46
N TRP A 223 4.54 -25.40 1.72
CA TRP A 223 3.39 -24.95 2.52
C TRP A 223 3.34 -23.42 2.60
N LEU A 224 4.49 -22.77 2.86
CA LEU A 224 4.58 -21.32 2.98
C LEU A 224 4.21 -20.63 1.66
N ILE A 225 4.80 -21.06 0.52
CA ILE A 225 4.49 -20.50 -0.80
C ILE A 225 3.00 -20.63 -1.11
N ARG A 226 2.41 -21.81 -0.89
CA ARG A 226 0.99 -22.04 -1.13
C ARG A 226 0.12 -21.09 -0.31
N ARG A 227 0.47 -20.86 0.96
CA ARG A 227 -0.27 -19.94 1.84
C ARG A 227 -0.11 -18.48 1.41
N HIS A 228 1.08 -18.06 0.98
CA HIS A 228 1.28 -16.72 0.43
C HIS A 228 0.45 -16.49 -0.85
N LEU A 229 0.43 -17.45 -1.76
CA LEU A 229 -0.40 -17.36 -2.98
C LEU A 229 -1.88 -17.21 -2.63
N TRP A 230 -2.38 -17.98 -1.66
CA TRP A 230 -3.73 -17.80 -1.15
C TRP A 230 -3.97 -16.44 -0.52
N THR A 231 -3.02 -15.93 0.24
CA THR A 231 -3.13 -14.58 0.85
C THR A 231 -3.27 -13.51 -0.22
N VAL A 232 -2.44 -13.57 -1.27
CA VAL A 232 -2.51 -12.64 -2.39
C VAL A 232 -3.83 -12.78 -3.14
N ALA A 233 -4.24 -14.01 -3.48
CA ALA A 233 -5.50 -14.27 -4.17
C ALA A 233 -6.71 -13.73 -3.38
N ILE A 234 -6.75 -13.97 -2.07
CA ILE A 234 -7.82 -13.45 -1.20
C ILE A 234 -7.77 -11.91 -1.14
N ALA A 235 -6.59 -11.31 -1.00
CA ALA A 235 -6.45 -9.85 -0.94
C ALA A 235 -6.94 -9.19 -2.25
N VAL A 236 -6.56 -9.76 -3.40
CA VAL A 236 -7.01 -9.29 -4.73
C VAL A 236 -8.53 -9.48 -4.89
N TYR A 237 -9.06 -10.63 -4.49
CA TYR A 237 -10.49 -10.89 -4.53
C TYR A 237 -11.27 -9.90 -3.65
N LEU A 238 -10.85 -9.70 -2.41
CA LEU A 238 -11.50 -8.76 -1.50
C LEU A 238 -11.43 -7.33 -2.05
N LEU A 239 -10.29 -6.91 -2.61
CA LEU A 239 -10.17 -5.60 -3.25
C LEU A 239 -11.11 -5.46 -4.45
N ALA A 240 -11.25 -6.52 -5.27
CA ALA A 240 -12.11 -6.52 -6.46
C ALA A 240 -13.61 -6.41 -6.11
N VAL A 241 -14.05 -7.03 -5.01
CA VAL A 241 -15.46 -6.97 -4.57
C VAL A 241 -15.76 -5.77 -3.67
N THR A 242 -14.74 -5.05 -3.19
CA THR A 242 -14.93 -3.88 -2.33
C THR A 242 -15.40 -2.68 -3.15
N PRO A 243 -16.53 -2.05 -2.82
CA PRO A 243 -16.98 -0.82 -3.47
C PRO A 243 -16.14 0.38 -2.99
N VAL A 244 -14.92 0.47 -3.53
CA VAL A 244 -13.87 1.39 -3.05
C VAL A 244 -14.34 2.83 -3.05
N ASP A 245 -14.96 3.29 -4.14
CA ASP A 245 -15.42 4.67 -4.27
C ASP A 245 -16.54 5.01 -3.28
N MET A 246 -17.42 4.05 -3.02
CA MET A 246 -18.47 4.24 -2.01
C MET A 246 -17.87 4.44 -0.61
N ILE A 247 -16.83 3.68 -0.25
CA ILE A 247 -16.17 3.81 1.04
C ILE A 247 -15.43 5.14 1.14
N VAL A 248 -14.65 5.50 0.11
CA VAL A 248 -13.88 6.74 0.02
C VAL A 248 -14.79 7.94 0.15
N VAL A 249 -15.75 8.07 -0.74
CA VAL A 249 -16.64 9.23 -0.79
C VAL A 249 -17.49 9.33 0.49
N ARG A 250 -18.01 8.21 1.00
CA ARG A 250 -18.78 8.20 2.27
C ARG A 250 -17.97 8.71 3.45
N TYR A 251 -16.69 8.32 3.53
CA TYR A 251 -15.80 8.79 4.58
C TYR A 251 -15.55 10.29 4.47
N ASP A 252 -15.20 10.78 3.27
CA ASP A 252 -14.85 12.17 3.04
C ASP A 252 -16.06 13.10 3.21
N VAL A 253 -17.22 12.72 2.67
CA VAL A 253 -18.47 13.45 2.84
C VAL A 253 -18.87 13.58 4.30
N ARG A 254 -18.76 12.50 5.09
CA ARG A 254 -19.05 12.56 6.53
C ARG A 254 -18.16 13.56 7.27
N ARG A 255 -16.86 13.58 6.96
CA ARG A 255 -15.91 14.52 7.56
C ARG A 255 -16.24 15.96 7.18
N ILE A 256 -16.53 16.23 5.91
CA ILE A 256 -16.90 17.57 5.45
C ILE A 256 -18.18 18.04 6.17
N LEU A 257 -19.19 17.18 6.28
CA LEU A 257 -20.43 17.51 6.99
C LEU A 257 -20.22 17.72 8.50
N SER A 258 -19.21 17.07 9.10
CA SER A 258 -18.83 17.30 10.51
C SER A 258 -18.04 18.61 10.72
N GLY A 259 -17.74 19.36 9.67
CA GLY A 259 -17.08 20.66 9.75
C GLY A 259 -15.60 20.65 9.35
N ASP A 260 -15.05 19.52 8.91
CA ASP A 260 -13.67 19.44 8.44
C ASP A 260 -13.62 19.52 6.90
N PRO A 261 -13.19 20.67 6.33
CA PRO A 261 -13.18 20.84 4.88
C PRO A 261 -12.02 20.12 4.17
N ALA A 262 -10.99 19.68 4.88
CA ALA A 262 -9.77 19.14 4.27
C ALA A 262 -10.01 18.00 3.26
N PRO A 263 -10.94 17.04 3.47
CA PRO A 263 -11.20 15.98 2.49
C PRO A 263 -11.78 16.47 1.15
N CYS A 264 -12.22 17.73 1.03
CA CYS A 264 -12.77 18.24 -0.23
C CYS A 264 -11.74 18.19 -1.37
N VAL A 265 -10.44 18.20 -1.08
CA VAL A 265 -9.39 18.04 -2.08
C VAL A 265 -9.52 16.69 -2.81
N GLN A 266 -9.85 15.63 -2.09
CA GLN A 266 -10.00 14.30 -2.69
C GLN A 266 -11.19 14.24 -3.65
N LEU A 267 -12.27 14.93 -3.31
CA LEU A 267 -13.47 15.03 -4.17
C LEU A 267 -13.22 15.90 -5.41
N SER A 268 -12.36 16.92 -5.28
CA SER A 268 -12.05 17.87 -6.37
C SER A 268 -11.04 17.30 -7.37
N VAL A 269 -10.05 16.53 -6.92
CA VAL A 269 -8.90 16.09 -7.73
C VAL A 269 -9.11 14.70 -8.35
N HIS A 270 -9.82 13.82 -7.64
CA HIS A 270 -9.94 12.43 -8.07
C HIS A 270 -11.29 12.14 -8.76
N PRO A 271 -11.27 11.38 -9.89
CA PRO A 271 -12.52 10.99 -10.55
C PRO A 271 -13.31 10.03 -9.65
N ILE A 272 -14.62 10.28 -9.52
CA ILE A 272 -15.56 9.48 -8.72
C ILE A 272 -16.40 8.63 -9.69
N ARG A 273 -16.49 7.31 -9.45
CA ARG A 273 -17.34 6.41 -10.23
C ARG A 273 -18.81 6.52 -9.84
N SER A 274 -19.69 5.97 -10.67
CA SER A 274 -21.15 6.06 -10.54
C SER A 274 -21.66 5.69 -9.14
N GLU A 275 -21.10 4.66 -8.50
CA GLU A 275 -21.49 4.24 -7.16
C GLU A 275 -21.15 5.24 -6.04
N GLY A 276 -20.18 6.13 -6.28
CA GLY A 276 -19.76 7.16 -5.32
C GLY A 276 -20.49 8.50 -5.49
N VAL A 277 -20.94 8.83 -6.71
CA VAL A 277 -21.48 10.16 -7.04
C VAL A 277 -22.70 10.52 -6.20
N LEU A 278 -23.60 9.56 -5.98
CA LEU A 278 -24.83 9.80 -5.21
C LEU A 278 -24.57 10.17 -3.75
N LEU A 279 -23.41 9.75 -3.20
CA LEU A 279 -23.02 10.09 -1.84
C LEU A 279 -22.63 11.57 -1.68
N LEU A 280 -22.45 12.30 -2.77
CA LEU A 280 -22.19 13.75 -2.77
C LEU A 280 -23.47 14.59 -2.53
N LEU A 281 -24.66 14.03 -2.73
CA LEU A 281 -25.94 14.76 -2.61
C LEU A 281 -26.10 15.54 -1.28
N PRO A 282 -25.71 15.01 -0.10
CA PRO A 282 -25.80 15.78 1.14
C PRO A 282 -24.94 17.05 1.15
N LEU A 283 -23.85 17.10 0.37
CA LEU A 283 -22.97 18.27 0.30
C LEU A 283 -23.60 19.44 -0.51
N THR A 284 -24.66 19.19 -1.28
CA THR A 284 -25.40 20.26 -1.99
C THR A 284 -26.08 21.25 -1.05
N GLU A 285 -26.14 20.92 0.26
CA GLU A 285 -26.76 21.73 1.31
C GLU A 285 -25.76 22.03 2.46
N CYS A 286 -24.47 21.76 2.25
CA CYS A 286 -23.47 21.99 3.30
C CYS A 286 -23.30 23.49 3.60
N ARG A 287 -22.79 23.80 4.81
CA ARG A 287 -22.61 25.18 5.29
C ARG A 287 -21.57 25.96 4.49
N ASN A 288 -20.52 25.29 4.04
CA ASN A 288 -19.47 25.94 3.26
C ASN A 288 -19.96 26.20 1.83
N THR A 289 -20.08 27.47 1.48
CA THR A 289 -20.59 27.89 0.17
C THR A 289 -19.76 27.41 -1.00
N THR A 290 -18.43 27.51 -0.90
CA THR A 290 -17.51 27.10 -1.98
C THR A 290 -17.58 25.60 -2.26
N ILE A 291 -17.67 24.77 -1.20
CA ILE A 291 -17.85 23.32 -1.36
C ILE A 291 -19.23 23.03 -1.93
N ARG A 292 -20.28 23.68 -1.41
CA ARG A 292 -21.67 23.49 -1.86
C ARG A 292 -21.81 23.77 -3.34
N GLU A 293 -21.38 24.95 -3.79
CA GLU A 293 -21.49 25.35 -5.19
C GLU A 293 -20.59 24.51 -6.12
N GLY A 294 -19.38 24.17 -5.68
CA GLY A 294 -18.50 23.26 -6.41
C GLY A 294 -19.11 21.87 -6.60
N ILE A 295 -19.72 21.31 -5.56
CA ILE A 295 -20.39 20.00 -5.64
C ILE A 295 -21.64 20.06 -6.52
N ARG A 296 -22.44 21.14 -6.45
CA ARG A 296 -23.57 21.35 -7.36
C ARG A 296 -23.13 21.42 -8.82
N ALA A 297 -22.07 22.18 -9.11
CA ALA A 297 -21.48 22.26 -10.43
C ALA A 297 -20.94 20.90 -10.92
N MET A 298 -20.30 20.13 -10.05
CA MET A 298 -19.82 18.77 -10.35
C MET A 298 -21.00 17.82 -10.66
N LEU A 299 -22.06 17.85 -9.87
CA LEU A 299 -23.25 17.02 -10.09
C LEU A 299 -23.99 17.40 -11.38
N ALA A 300 -24.04 18.71 -11.75
CA ALA A 300 -24.54 19.16 -13.02
C ALA A 300 -23.73 18.58 -14.20
N GLN A 301 -22.43 18.60 -14.11
CA GLN A 301 -21.54 17.99 -15.11
C GLN A 301 -21.78 16.49 -15.21
N ARG A 302 -21.84 15.78 -14.08
CA ARG A 302 -22.08 14.33 -14.03
C ARG A 302 -23.46 13.95 -14.58
N HIS A 303 -24.44 14.80 -14.37
CA HIS A 303 -25.78 14.60 -14.93
C HIS A 303 -25.76 14.65 -16.47
N GLU A 304 -25.12 15.69 -17.06
CA GLU A 304 -24.94 15.81 -18.51
C GLU A 304 -24.15 14.60 -19.09
N GLU A 305 -23.07 14.20 -18.43
CA GLU A 305 -22.28 13.04 -18.82
C GLU A 305 -23.08 11.72 -18.75
N ALA A 306 -23.88 11.53 -17.69
CA ALA A 306 -24.72 10.35 -17.52
C ALA A 306 -25.83 10.26 -18.56
N GLU A 307 -26.48 11.37 -18.91
CA GLU A 307 -27.48 11.43 -19.98
C GLU A 307 -26.87 11.10 -21.34
N HIS A 308 -25.73 11.70 -21.66
CA HIS A 308 -25.01 11.41 -22.91
C HIS A 308 -24.59 9.93 -23.00
N SER A 309 -24.05 9.38 -21.90
CA SER A 309 -23.67 7.97 -21.82
C SER A 309 -24.86 7.03 -21.94
N ALA A 310 -26.04 7.41 -21.41
CA ALA A 310 -27.23 6.60 -21.53
C ALA A 310 -27.74 6.54 -22.99
N LEU A 311 -27.68 7.66 -23.72
CA LEU A 311 -28.02 7.69 -25.15
C LEU A 311 -27.07 6.79 -25.99
N LEU A 312 -25.78 6.86 -25.74
CA LEU A 312 -24.79 6.01 -26.43
C LEU A 312 -25.02 4.52 -26.16
N ARG A 313 -25.33 4.15 -24.91
CA ARG A 313 -25.62 2.76 -24.53
C ARG A 313 -26.88 2.19 -25.16
N GLN A 314 -27.90 3.00 -25.35
CA GLN A 314 -29.09 2.57 -26.10
C GLN A 314 -28.76 2.11 -27.52
N GLN A 315 -27.73 2.70 -28.14
CA GLN A 315 -27.25 2.31 -29.47
C GLN A 315 -26.39 1.02 -29.45
N GLN A 316 -25.71 0.73 -28.32
CA GLN A 316 -24.79 -0.39 -28.19
C GLN A 316 -25.45 -1.71 -27.73
N GLY A 317 -26.70 -1.66 -27.29
CA GLY A 317 -27.47 -2.81 -26.85
C GLY A 317 -27.30 -3.20 -25.38
N TRP A 318 -27.96 -4.29 -24.98
CA TRP A 318 -28.11 -4.70 -23.58
C TRP A 318 -26.81 -5.09 -22.86
N THR A 319 -25.76 -5.46 -23.60
CA THR A 319 -24.47 -5.89 -23.04
C THR A 319 -23.74 -4.75 -22.31
N THR A 320 -24.09 -3.49 -22.56
CA THR A 320 -23.51 -2.31 -21.91
C THR A 320 -24.33 -1.81 -20.72
N TYR A 321 -25.44 -2.48 -20.40
CA TYR A 321 -26.33 -2.09 -19.31
C TYR A 321 -25.67 -2.30 -17.95
N GLN A 322 -25.66 -1.24 -17.14
CA GLN A 322 -25.18 -1.26 -15.76
C GLN A 322 -26.26 -0.66 -14.84
N ILE A 323 -26.67 -1.45 -13.85
CA ILE A 323 -27.69 -1.04 -12.88
C ILE A 323 -27.28 0.24 -12.13
N ALA A 324 -25.99 0.33 -11.74
CA ALA A 324 -25.46 1.48 -11.02
C ALA A 324 -25.59 2.80 -11.81
N ASP A 325 -25.36 2.75 -13.12
CA ASP A 325 -25.48 3.93 -13.98
C ASP A 325 -26.93 4.35 -14.20
N GLN A 326 -27.86 3.39 -14.28
CA GLN A 326 -29.28 3.69 -14.37
C GLN A 326 -29.77 4.35 -13.08
N LEU A 327 -29.46 3.76 -11.92
CA LEU A 327 -29.80 4.33 -10.62
C LEU A 327 -29.21 5.72 -10.44
N LEU A 328 -27.96 5.93 -10.88
CA LEU A 328 -27.33 7.24 -10.86
C LEU A 328 -28.14 8.25 -11.67
N LEU A 329 -28.48 7.93 -12.93
CA LEU A 329 -29.21 8.83 -13.81
C LEU A 329 -30.60 9.18 -13.26
N ASP A 330 -31.33 8.20 -12.75
CA ASP A 330 -32.67 8.41 -12.18
C ASP A 330 -32.59 9.31 -10.93
N GLN A 331 -31.64 9.12 -10.08
CA GLN A 331 -31.42 9.96 -8.89
C GLN A 331 -30.95 11.38 -9.24
N LEU A 332 -30.07 11.51 -10.23
CA LEU A 332 -29.63 12.83 -10.71
C LEU A 332 -30.79 13.62 -11.34
N ARG A 333 -31.64 12.95 -12.12
CA ARG A 333 -32.83 13.57 -12.68
C ARG A 333 -33.80 14.04 -11.59
N ALA A 334 -34.06 13.21 -10.60
CA ALA A 334 -34.93 13.54 -9.47
C ALA A 334 -34.44 14.75 -8.66
N ALA A 335 -33.12 14.93 -8.56
CA ALA A 335 -32.46 15.99 -7.78
C ALA A 335 -32.06 17.22 -8.64
N SER A 336 -32.31 17.21 -9.94
CA SER A 336 -31.80 18.19 -10.92
C SER A 336 -32.09 19.65 -10.58
N GLY A 337 -33.18 19.93 -9.89
CA GLY A 337 -33.52 21.27 -9.42
C GLY A 337 -32.48 21.91 -8.49
N ARG A 338 -31.66 21.11 -7.80
CA ARG A 338 -30.64 21.61 -6.86
C ARG A 338 -29.44 22.29 -7.54
N TRP A 339 -29.22 22.00 -8.83
CA TRP A 339 -28.13 22.54 -9.63
C TRP A 339 -28.57 23.06 -11.00
N ALA A 340 -29.82 23.42 -11.12
CA ALA A 340 -30.39 23.95 -12.39
C ALA A 340 -29.61 25.17 -12.91
N GLU A 341 -29.09 26.02 -12.03
CA GLU A 341 -28.28 27.20 -12.38
C GLU A 341 -26.95 26.85 -13.08
N TYR A 342 -26.43 25.63 -12.85
CA TYR A 342 -25.18 25.12 -13.48
C TYR A 342 -25.41 24.37 -14.80
N ALA A 343 -26.63 24.50 -15.39
CA ALA A 343 -26.87 24.19 -16.79
C ALA A 343 -26.06 25.14 -17.70
N ASP A 344 -25.80 26.38 -17.24
CA ASP A 344 -24.85 27.30 -17.87
C ASP A 344 -23.42 26.81 -17.68
N ARG A 345 -22.79 26.44 -18.80
CA ARG A 345 -21.40 25.90 -18.81
C ARG A 345 -20.35 26.89 -18.27
N THR A 346 -20.57 28.20 -18.43
CA THR A 346 -19.64 29.23 -17.93
C THR A 346 -19.68 29.28 -16.40
N LYS A 347 -20.89 29.42 -15.82
CA LYS A 347 -21.06 29.40 -14.37
C LYS A 347 -20.54 28.11 -13.73
N ARG A 348 -20.86 26.99 -14.40
CA ARG A 348 -20.36 25.67 -13.96
C ARG A 348 -18.85 25.58 -13.90
N ARG A 349 -18.18 26.03 -14.97
CA ARG A 349 -16.71 26.02 -15.03
C ARG A 349 -16.09 26.91 -13.96
N ASP A 350 -16.63 28.10 -13.75
CA ASP A 350 -16.15 29.05 -12.77
C ASP A 350 -16.30 28.52 -11.34
N ALA A 351 -17.44 27.89 -11.01
CA ALA A 351 -17.66 27.25 -9.72
C ALA A 351 -16.72 26.05 -9.48
N LEU A 352 -16.49 25.22 -10.49
CA LEU A 352 -15.53 24.10 -10.42
C LEU A 352 -14.10 24.62 -10.20
N GLN A 353 -13.70 25.68 -10.90
CA GLN A 353 -12.38 26.27 -10.74
C GLN A 353 -12.19 26.87 -9.34
N GLN A 354 -13.18 27.59 -8.83
CA GLN A 354 -13.16 28.13 -7.46
C GLN A 354 -13.10 27.01 -6.42
N PHE A 355 -13.86 25.95 -6.60
CA PHE A 355 -13.84 24.78 -5.72
C PHE A 355 -12.48 24.09 -5.76
N HIS A 356 -11.90 23.89 -6.94
CA HIS A 356 -10.58 23.30 -7.09
C HIS A 356 -9.51 24.15 -6.40
N ALA A 357 -9.49 25.46 -6.64
CA ALA A 357 -8.56 26.39 -5.99
C ALA A 357 -8.69 26.38 -4.46
N TYR A 358 -9.94 26.36 -3.96
CA TYR A 358 -10.21 26.24 -2.53
C TYR A 358 -9.75 24.91 -1.96
N ALA A 359 -9.99 23.81 -2.66
CA ALA A 359 -9.62 22.48 -2.20
C ALA A 359 -8.10 22.26 -2.19
N TYR A 360 -7.39 22.89 -3.13
CA TYR A 360 -5.96 22.67 -3.31
C TYR A 360 -5.09 23.13 -2.14
N GLN A 361 -5.60 23.98 -1.24
CA GLN A 361 -4.88 24.40 -0.03
C GLN A 361 -4.58 23.23 0.94
N TRP A 362 -5.26 22.10 0.79
CA TRP A 362 -5.03 20.88 1.60
C TRP A 362 -4.30 19.77 0.83
N TYR A 363 -3.83 20.03 -0.40
CA TYR A 363 -3.07 19.06 -1.18
C TYR A 363 -1.63 19.01 -0.69
#